data_ff6c21549b6860d71a9885eeface94f4
#
_entry.id   ff6c21549b6860d71a9885eeface94f4
#
_cell.length_a   1.000
_cell.length_b   1.000
_cell.length_c   1.000
_cell.angle_alpha   90.00
_cell.angle_beta   90.00
_cell.angle_gamma   90.00
#
_symmetry.space_group_name_H-M   'P 1'
#
loop_
_entity.id
_entity.type
_entity.pdbx_description
1 polymer ?
#
loop_
_entity_poly.entity_id
_entity_poly.type
_entity_poly.pdbx_seq_one_letter_code
_entity_poly.pdbx_strand_id
1 'polypeptide(L)'
;MKSMHIAASCELVTRLSTHRRVVALDSTDFTDVAAVVISVADSRSGILTLLRRSGFNLPVYLLSETAVDKPEGVQAVIAGKDQEWLELEAAACDYEARLLPPFFNTLTQYVEMDNSTFACPGHQHGAFFKKHPAGRQFYDFFGENVFRADMCNADVKLGDLLIHEGSAKHAQKFAAKVFNADKTYFVLNGTSAANKVVTNALLTRGDLVLFDRNNHKSNHHGALIQAGATPVYLEAARNPFGFIGGIDERCFDEHYLRDLIREASPEKATASRPFRLAVIQLGTYDGTVYNARQVVDKIGHLCDYILFDS
;
A
#
# COMPACT_ATOMS: atom_id res chain seq x y z
N MET A 1 -20.12 -7.43 5.99
CA MET A 1 -20.04 -7.16 4.52
C MET A 1 -21.01 -8.05 3.76
N LYS A 2 -21.55 -7.60 2.61
CA LYS A 2 -22.36 -8.45 1.73
C LYS A 2 -21.47 -9.57 1.17
N SER A 3 -21.90 -10.84 1.30
CA SER A 3 -21.12 -11.96 0.78
C SER A 3 -21.07 -11.90 -0.76
N MET A 4 -19.89 -12.16 -1.33
CA MET A 4 -19.67 -12.18 -2.77
C MET A 4 -20.30 -13.41 -3.43
N HIS A 5 -20.32 -13.45 -4.75
CA HIS A 5 -20.90 -14.56 -5.51
C HIS A 5 -19.88 -15.67 -5.79
N ILE A 6 -20.38 -16.84 -6.10
CA ILE A 6 -19.63 -17.88 -6.81
C ILE A 6 -20.11 -17.83 -8.27
N ALA A 7 -19.21 -17.50 -9.19
CA ALA A 7 -19.51 -17.54 -10.61
C ALA A 7 -19.37 -18.96 -11.14
N ALA A 8 -20.35 -19.41 -11.90
CA ALA A 8 -20.37 -20.76 -12.47
C ALA A 8 -20.66 -20.74 -13.97
N SER A 9 -20.09 -21.70 -14.72
CA SER A 9 -20.48 -21.96 -16.10
C SER A 9 -22.00 -22.02 -16.22
N CYS A 10 -22.59 -21.41 -17.27
CA CYS A 10 -24.04 -21.27 -17.41
C CYS A 10 -24.80 -22.59 -17.21
N GLU A 11 -24.26 -23.69 -17.74
CA GLU A 11 -24.84 -25.03 -17.58
C GLU A 11 -24.82 -25.55 -16.12
N LEU A 12 -23.97 -24.97 -15.26
CA LEU A 12 -23.84 -25.37 -13.86
C LEU A 12 -24.67 -24.53 -12.89
N VAL A 13 -25.14 -23.35 -13.30
CA VAL A 13 -25.84 -22.42 -12.42
C VAL A 13 -27.03 -23.05 -11.73
N THR A 14 -27.90 -23.74 -12.48
CA THR A 14 -29.07 -24.40 -11.93
C THR A 14 -28.73 -25.49 -10.92
N ARG A 15 -27.67 -26.24 -11.21
CA ARG A 15 -27.17 -27.32 -10.33
C ARG A 15 -26.63 -26.78 -9.00
N LEU A 16 -26.02 -25.59 -9.03
CA LEU A 16 -25.33 -24.95 -7.92
C LEU A 16 -26.20 -23.97 -7.12
N SER A 17 -27.36 -23.59 -7.65
CA SER A 17 -28.23 -22.55 -7.07
C SER A 17 -28.76 -22.85 -5.66
N THR A 18 -28.69 -24.11 -5.22
CA THR A 18 -29.10 -24.55 -3.87
C THR A 18 -28.06 -24.22 -2.79
N HIS A 19 -26.83 -23.86 -3.18
CA HIS A 19 -25.75 -23.53 -2.27
C HIS A 19 -25.67 -22.02 -2.04
N ARG A 20 -24.47 -21.45 -2.07
CA ARG A 20 -24.26 -20.02 -1.96
C ARG A 20 -24.86 -19.31 -3.19
N ARG A 21 -25.08 -17.98 -3.10
CA ARG A 21 -25.55 -17.18 -4.23
C ARG A 21 -24.64 -17.35 -5.46
N VAL A 22 -25.14 -18.10 -6.43
CA VAL A 22 -24.44 -18.45 -7.67
C VAL A 22 -24.90 -17.53 -8.79
N VAL A 23 -23.97 -17.08 -9.61
CA VAL A 23 -24.20 -16.25 -10.82
C VAL A 23 -23.60 -16.93 -12.04
N ALA A 24 -24.14 -16.64 -13.22
CA ALA A 24 -23.58 -17.16 -14.47
C ALA A 24 -22.20 -16.53 -14.78
N LEU A 25 -21.30 -17.36 -15.31
CA LEU A 25 -19.97 -16.95 -15.76
C LEU A 25 -20.05 -16.49 -17.24
N ASP A 26 -20.89 -15.54 -17.52
CA ASP A 26 -21.11 -14.97 -18.85
C ASP A 26 -20.59 -13.54 -18.99
N SER A 27 -20.20 -12.92 -17.89
CA SER A 27 -19.67 -11.57 -17.83
C SER A 27 -18.16 -11.55 -17.64
N THR A 28 -17.53 -10.48 -18.06
CA THR A 28 -16.11 -10.20 -17.77
C THR A 28 -15.89 -9.45 -16.47
N ASP A 29 -16.96 -9.18 -15.71
CA ASP A 29 -16.91 -8.50 -14.42
C ASP A 29 -16.85 -9.51 -13.28
N PHE A 30 -15.67 -9.60 -12.67
CA PHE A 30 -15.41 -10.48 -11.53
C PHE A 30 -15.31 -9.71 -10.20
N THR A 31 -15.71 -8.44 -10.16
CA THR A 31 -15.53 -7.59 -8.97
C THR A 31 -16.38 -7.99 -7.76
N ASP A 32 -17.46 -8.75 -7.99
CA ASP A 32 -18.33 -9.29 -6.94
C ASP A 32 -18.28 -10.84 -6.87
N VAL A 33 -17.15 -11.43 -7.26
CA VAL A 33 -16.94 -12.88 -7.33
C VAL A 33 -15.85 -13.30 -6.35
N ALA A 34 -16.14 -14.33 -5.53
CA ALA A 34 -15.20 -14.90 -4.56
C ALA A 34 -14.61 -16.25 -4.97
N ALA A 35 -15.28 -16.98 -5.88
CA ALA A 35 -14.78 -18.22 -6.44
C ALA A 35 -15.43 -18.50 -7.80
N VAL A 36 -14.79 -19.31 -8.62
CA VAL A 36 -15.27 -19.68 -9.95
C VAL A 36 -15.35 -21.18 -10.10
N VAL A 37 -16.48 -21.67 -10.63
CA VAL A 37 -16.66 -23.09 -11.00
C VAL A 37 -16.88 -23.18 -12.51
N ILE A 38 -15.99 -23.84 -13.19
CA ILE A 38 -16.05 -24.02 -14.66
C ILE A 38 -16.37 -25.47 -15.05
N SER A 39 -17.01 -25.62 -16.20
CA SER A 39 -17.19 -26.91 -16.85
C SER A 39 -15.93 -27.34 -17.62
N VAL A 40 -15.90 -28.61 -18.04
CA VAL A 40 -14.82 -29.13 -18.91
C VAL A 40 -14.80 -28.38 -20.26
N ALA A 41 -15.97 -27.98 -20.78
CA ALA A 41 -16.08 -27.22 -22.01
C ALA A 41 -15.46 -25.84 -21.87
N ASP A 42 -15.82 -25.11 -20.78
CA ASP A 42 -15.29 -23.78 -20.51
C ASP A 42 -13.79 -23.75 -20.17
N SER A 43 -13.26 -24.83 -19.60
CA SER A 43 -11.82 -24.93 -19.33
C SER A 43 -10.98 -24.85 -20.62
N ARG A 44 -11.58 -25.16 -21.76
CA ARG A 44 -10.98 -25.10 -23.10
C ARG A 44 -11.27 -23.82 -23.88
N SER A 45 -12.16 -22.96 -23.38
CA SER A 45 -12.66 -21.76 -24.09
C SER A 45 -11.81 -20.49 -23.89
N GLY A 46 -10.67 -20.58 -23.20
CA GLY A 46 -9.83 -19.41 -22.90
C GLY A 46 -10.24 -18.66 -21.63
N ILE A 47 -11.28 -19.08 -20.90
CA ILE A 47 -11.74 -18.45 -19.65
C ILE A 47 -10.63 -18.42 -18.59
N LEU A 48 -9.79 -19.45 -18.48
CA LEU A 48 -8.66 -19.49 -17.56
C LEU A 48 -7.63 -18.39 -17.87
N THR A 49 -7.44 -18.08 -19.15
CA THR A 49 -6.57 -16.97 -19.55
C THR A 49 -7.18 -15.61 -19.16
N LEU A 50 -8.50 -15.47 -19.31
CA LEU A 50 -9.21 -14.26 -18.88
C LEU A 50 -9.13 -14.06 -17.38
N LEU A 51 -9.39 -15.10 -16.58
CA LEU A 51 -9.28 -15.08 -15.14
C LEU A 51 -7.86 -14.72 -14.64
N ARG A 52 -6.82 -15.26 -15.27
CA ARG A 52 -5.43 -14.84 -14.98
C ARG A 52 -5.17 -13.38 -15.29
N ARG A 53 -5.65 -12.90 -16.45
CA ARG A 53 -5.47 -11.50 -16.86
C ARG A 53 -6.21 -10.51 -15.98
N SER A 54 -7.29 -10.93 -15.31
CA SER A 54 -8.00 -10.06 -14.35
C SER A 54 -7.13 -9.65 -13.16
N GLY A 55 -6.14 -10.46 -12.80
CA GLY A 55 -5.27 -10.22 -11.65
C GLY A 55 -5.93 -10.46 -10.28
N PHE A 56 -7.19 -10.93 -10.25
CA PHE A 56 -7.94 -11.11 -9.00
C PHE A 56 -7.55 -12.34 -8.20
N ASN A 57 -6.78 -13.27 -8.79
CA ASN A 57 -6.33 -14.52 -8.14
C ASN A 57 -7.47 -15.34 -7.51
N LEU A 58 -8.59 -15.38 -8.21
CA LEU A 58 -9.78 -16.12 -7.77
C LEU A 58 -9.50 -17.62 -7.65
N PRO A 59 -10.00 -18.30 -6.62
CA PRO A 59 -10.00 -19.76 -6.57
C PRO A 59 -10.90 -20.31 -7.70
N VAL A 60 -10.34 -21.14 -8.56
CA VAL A 60 -11.04 -21.76 -9.71
C VAL A 60 -11.13 -23.26 -9.53
N TYR A 61 -12.31 -23.80 -9.68
CA TYR A 61 -12.62 -25.23 -9.58
C TYR A 61 -13.18 -25.73 -10.91
N LEU A 62 -12.77 -26.92 -11.31
CA LEU A 62 -13.31 -27.61 -12.48
C LEU A 62 -14.29 -28.68 -12.03
N LEU A 63 -15.54 -28.60 -12.47
CA LEU A 63 -16.54 -29.63 -12.20
C LEU A 63 -16.50 -30.70 -13.30
N SER A 64 -16.24 -31.95 -12.92
CA SER A 64 -16.24 -33.09 -13.83
C SER A 64 -16.60 -34.38 -13.06
N GLU A 65 -17.54 -35.16 -13.59
CA GLU A 65 -17.91 -36.47 -13.06
C GLU A 65 -16.96 -37.59 -13.55
N THR A 66 -16.14 -37.30 -14.55
CA THR A 66 -15.13 -38.21 -15.09
C THR A 66 -13.74 -37.76 -14.73
N ALA A 67 -12.79 -38.69 -14.71
CA ALA A 67 -11.39 -38.34 -14.51
C ALA A 67 -10.90 -37.47 -15.66
N VAL A 68 -10.45 -36.25 -15.32
CA VAL A 68 -9.83 -35.31 -16.25
C VAL A 68 -8.54 -34.76 -15.65
N ASP A 69 -7.58 -34.46 -16.49
CA ASP A 69 -6.37 -33.78 -16.03
C ASP A 69 -6.69 -32.39 -15.54
N LYS A 70 -6.08 -32.00 -14.43
CA LYS A 70 -6.26 -30.68 -13.83
C LYS A 70 -5.53 -29.62 -14.68
N PRO A 71 -6.27 -28.68 -15.32
CA PRO A 71 -5.65 -27.61 -16.09
C PRO A 71 -4.83 -26.67 -15.19
N GLU A 72 -3.84 -26.01 -15.77
CA GLU A 72 -3.08 -24.99 -15.07
C GLU A 72 -3.98 -23.80 -14.70
N GLY A 73 -3.91 -23.34 -13.45
CA GLY A 73 -4.75 -22.27 -12.91
C GLY A 73 -6.06 -22.75 -12.27
N VAL A 74 -6.34 -24.05 -12.30
CA VAL A 74 -7.43 -24.68 -11.55
C VAL A 74 -6.89 -25.18 -10.21
N GLN A 75 -7.60 -24.88 -9.12
CA GLN A 75 -7.23 -25.29 -7.76
C GLN A 75 -7.47 -26.77 -7.54
N ALA A 76 -8.67 -27.25 -7.90
CA ALA A 76 -9.03 -28.66 -7.84
C ALA A 76 -10.07 -29.03 -8.89
N VAL A 77 -10.11 -30.33 -9.25
CA VAL A 77 -11.22 -30.95 -9.99
C VAL A 77 -12.17 -31.54 -8.95
N ILE A 78 -13.45 -31.19 -9.04
CA ILE A 78 -14.48 -31.62 -8.13
C ILE A 78 -15.56 -32.41 -8.88
N ALA A 79 -16.17 -33.41 -8.22
CA ALA A 79 -17.26 -34.21 -8.76
C ALA A 79 -18.66 -33.71 -8.32
N GLY A 80 -18.71 -32.69 -7.46
CA GLY A 80 -19.93 -32.11 -6.94
C GLY A 80 -20.50 -32.83 -5.72
N LYS A 81 -19.62 -33.43 -4.90
CA LYS A 81 -20.00 -34.04 -3.62
C LYS A 81 -20.12 -32.97 -2.55
N ASP A 82 -20.95 -33.17 -1.53
CA ASP A 82 -21.21 -32.23 -0.45
C ASP A 82 -19.91 -31.72 0.23
N GLN A 83 -18.97 -32.62 0.49
CA GLN A 83 -17.66 -32.25 1.09
C GLN A 83 -16.86 -31.27 0.21
N GLU A 84 -16.86 -31.47 -1.10
CA GLU A 84 -16.13 -30.60 -2.07
C GLU A 84 -16.78 -29.22 -2.16
N TRP A 85 -18.11 -29.13 -1.96
CA TRP A 85 -18.80 -27.85 -1.86
C TRP A 85 -18.41 -27.08 -0.61
N LEU A 86 -18.24 -27.75 0.52
CA LEU A 86 -17.75 -27.12 1.74
C LEU A 86 -16.33 -26.57 1.55
N GLU A 87 -15.47 -27.28 0.82
CA GLU A 87 -14.12 -26.83 0.48
C GLU A 87 -14.15 -25.61 -0.46
N LEU A 88 -15.02 -25.58 -1.44
CA LEU A 88 -15.24 -24.44 -2.34
C LEU A 88 -15.73 -23.21 -1.56
N GLU A 89 -16.72 -23.39 -0.69
CA GLU A 89 -17.24 -22.33 0.17
C GLU A 89 -16.17 -21.80 1.13
N ALA A 90 -15.37 -22.69 1.72
CA ALA A 90 -14.24 -22.30 2.57
C ALA A 90 -13.20 -21.50 1.80
N ALA A 91 -12.89 -21.91 0.55
CA ALA A 91 -11.98 -21.18 -0.31
C ALA A 91 -12.51 -19.79 -0.70
N ALA A 92 -13.82 -19.68 -0.97
CA ALA A 92 -14.45 -18.39 -1.26
C ALA A 92 -14.41 -17.47 -0.03
N CYS A 93 -14.73 -17.99 1.17
CA CYS A 93 -14.62 -17.23 2.41
C CYS A 93 -13.19 -16.80 2.72
N ASP A 94 -12.20 -17.67 2.49
CA ASP A 94 -10.79 -17.35 2.69
C ASP A 94 -10.30 -16.29 1.67
N TYR A 95 -10.78 -16.34 0.43
CA TYR A 95 -10.54 -15.32 -0.57
C TYR A 95 -11.11 -13.96 -0.10
N GLU A 96 -12.40 -13.91 0.29
CA GLU A 96 -13.04 -12.70 0.81
C GLU A 96 -12.29 -12.11 2.02
N ALA A 97 -11.85 -12.97 2.94
CA ALA A 97 -11.12 -12.56 4.13
C ALA A 97 -9.75 -11.92 3.81
N ARG A 98 -9.17 -12.25 2.65
CA ARG A 98 -7.87 -11.73 2.20
C ARG A 98 -7.96 -10.51 1.29
N LEU A 99 -9.16 -10.13 0.83
CA LEU A 99 -9.36 -8.97 -0.05
C LEU A 99 -9.02 -7.65 0.63
N LEU A 100 -9.30 -7.54 1.92
CA LEU A 100 -9.07 -6.32 2.66
C LEU A 100 -7.71 -6.34 3.37
N PRO A 101 -6.99 -5.21 3.35
CA PRO A 101 -5.78 -5.06 4.17
C PRO A 101 -6.08 -5.33 5.64
N PRO A 102 -5.14 -5.90 6.42
CA PRO A 102 -5.41 -6.41 7.77
C PRO A 102 -6.08 -5.42 8.72
N PHE A 103 -5.64 -4.15 8.73
CA PHE A 103 -6.26 -3.13 9.60
C PHE A 103 -7.68 -2.81 9.16
N PHE A 104 -7.91 -2.60 7.85
CA PHE A 104 -9.23 -2.27 7.32
C PHE A 104 -10.23 -3.43 7.51
N ASN A 105 -9.76 -4.67 7.34
CA ASN A 105 -10.57 -5.85 7.62
C ASN A 105 -11.02 -5.89 9.10
N THR A 106 -10.09 -5.67 10.04
CA THR A 106 -10.43 -5.61 11.47
C THR A 106 -11.38 -4.45 11.79
N LEU A 107 -11.18 -3.30 11.15
CA LEU A 107 -12.04 -2.13 11.34
C LEU A 107 -13.48 -2.39 10.85
N THR A 108 -13.65 -3.02 9.68
CA THR A 108 -14.98 -3.35 9.16
C THR A 108 -15.70 -4.33 10.07
N GLN A 109 -15.03 -5.37 10.56
CA GLN A 109 -15.58 -6.31 11.53
C GLN A 109 -15.95 -5.62 12.84
N TYR A 110 -15.12 -4.72 13.33
CA TYR A 110 -15.40 -3.93 14.53
C TYR A 110 -16.67 -3.09 14.36
N VAL A 111 -16.82 -2.41 13.22
CA VAL A 111 -18.01 -1.61 12.90
C VAL A 111 -19.27 -2.47 12.86
N GLU A 112 -19.19 -3.70 12.33
CA GLU A 112 -20.31 -4.64 12.28
C GLU A 112 -20.75 -5.17 13.66
N MET A 113 -19.85 -5.19 14.64
CA MET A 113 -20.18 -5.67 16.01
C MET A 113 -21.14 -4.74 16.77
N ASP A 114 -21.38 -3.53 16.27
CA ASP A 114 -22.24 -2.51 16.87
C ASP A 114 -21.97 -2.24 18.37
N ASN A 115 -20.68 -2.10 18.70
CA ASN A 115 -20.27 -1.86 20.08
C ASN A 115 -20.72 -0.48 20.55
N SER A 116 -21.25 -0.40 21.76
CA SER A 116 -21.42 0.88 22.43
C SER A 116 -20.07 1.42 22.89
N THR A 117 -19.80 2.69 22.61
CA THR A 117 -18.58 3.34 23.01
C THR A 117 -18.84 4.44 24.04
N PHE A 118 -17.98 4.48 25.08
CA PHE A 118 -17.90 5.57 26.07
C PHE A 118 -16.57 6.28 25.98
N ALA A 119 -15.78 6.00 24.94
CA ALA A 119 -14.49 6.59 24.67
C ALA A 119 -14.58 7.80 23.73
N CYS A 120 -13.44 8.40 23.41
CA CYS A 120 -13.33 9.38 22.33
C CYS A 120 -13.40 8.70 20.95
N PRO A 121 -13.92 9.39 19.93
CA PRO A 121 -14.50 10.76 19.97
C PRO A 121 -15.92 10.78 20.56
N GLY A 122 -16.28 11.92 21.16
CA GLY A 122 -17.53 12.07 21.93
C GLY A 122 -18.83 12.07 21.12
N HIS A 123 -18.77 11.95 19.80
CA HIS A 123 -19.98 11.86 18.96
C HIS A 123 -20.68 10.48 19.02
N GLN A 124 -20.08 9.50 19.71
CA GLN A 124 -20.67 8.17 19.96
C GLN A 124 -21.22 7.54 18.67
N HIS A 125 -20.33 7.15 17.74
CA HIS A 125 -20.68 6.59 16.42
C HIS A 125 -21.65 7.47 15.61
N GLY A 126 -21.54 8.79 15.78
CA GLY A 126 -22.36 9.78 15.06
C GLY A 126 -23.70 10.08 15.68
N ALA A 127 -24.09 9.43 16.79
CA ALA A 127 -25.38 9.65 17.44
C ALA A 127 -25.59 11.12 17.86
N PHE A 128 -24.50 11.82 18.26
CA PHE A 128 -24.56 13.22 18.62
C PHE A 128 -24.95 14.12 17.45
N PHE A 129 -24.46 13.86 16.24
CA PHE A 129 -24.80 14.66 15.06
C PHE A 129 -26.28 14.60 14.72
N LYS A 130 -26.96 13.50 14.97
CA LYS A 130 -28.39 13.31 14.69
C LYS A 130 -29.32 14.18 15.56
N LYS A 131 -28.79 14.84 16.60
CA LYS A 131 -29.58 15.68 17.54
C LYS A 131 -29.88 17.08 17.02
N HIS A 132 -29.29 17.51 15.90
CA HIS A 132 -29.50 18.83 15.31
C HIS A 132 -29.63 18.73 13.78
N PRO A 133 -30.49 19.53 13.11
CA PRO A 133 -30.71 19.43 11.66
C PRO A 133 -29.42 19.55 10.83
N ALA A 134 -28.54 20.50 11.15
CA ALA A 134 -27.26 20.65 10.46
C ALA A 134 -26.35 19.41 10.66
N GLY A 135 -26.30 18.89 11.88
CA GLY A 135 -25.56 17.66 12.18
C GLY A 135 -26.15 16.45 11.45
N ARG A 136 -27.47 16.40 11.32
CA ARG A 136 -28.15 15.33 10.56
C ARG A 136 -27.76 15.35 9.08
N GLN A 137 -27.72 16.53 8.45
CA GLN A 137 -27.25 16.64 7.05
C GLN A 137 -25.79 16.20 6.89
N PHE A 138 -24.93 16.57 7.84
CA PHE A 138 -23.54 16.12 7.86
C PHE A 138 -23.44 14.58 7.98
N TYR A 139 -24.20 14.00 8.89
CA TYR A 139 -24.26 12.55 9.09
C TYR A 139 -24.75 11.82 7.82
N ASP A 140 -25.85 12.31 7.22
CA ASP A 140 -26.44 11.69 6.04
C ASP A 140 -25.52 11.79 4.82
N PHE A 141 -24.74 12.88 4.71
CA PHE A 141 -23.76 13.06 3.64
C PHE A 141 -22.60 12.06 3.72
N PHE A 142 -22.01 11.86 4.89
CA PHE A 142 -20.87 10.96 5.06
C PHE A 142 -21.27 9.49 5.23
N GLY A 143 -22.46 9.24 5.68
CA GLY A 143 -22.96 7.89 5.96
C GLY A 143 -22.50 7.36 7.33
N GLU A 144 -23.22 6.38 7.84
CA GLU A 144 -23.08 5.85 9.18
C GLU A 144 -21.68 5.26 9.46
N ASN A 145 -21.12 4.52 8.50
CA ASN A 145 -19.89 3.78 8.71
C ASN A 145 -18.67 4.67 8.94
N VAL A 146 -18.66 5.89 8.40
CA VAL A 146 -17.57 6.87 8.66
C VAL A 146 -17.50 7.19 10.15
N PHE A 147 -18.64 7.46 10.78
CA PHE A 147 -18.70 7.79 12.22
C PHE A 147 -18.49 6.58 13.12
N ARG A 148 -18.91 5.40 12.68
CA ARG A 148 -18.68 4.14 13.41
C ARG A 148 -17.21 3.70 13.34
N ALA A 149 -16.51 4.08 12.28
CA ALA A 149 -15.09 3.82 12.08
C ALA A 149 -14.17 4.88 12.71
N ASP A 150 -14.71 6.04 13.11
CA ASP A 150 -13.96 7.09 13.81
C ASP A 150 -13.83 6.75 15.30
N MET A 151 -12.68 6.24 15.66
CA MET A 151 -12.42 5.58 16.93
C MET A 151 -11.13 6.03 17.57
N CYS A 152 -10.99 5.78 18.87
CA CYS A 152 -9.74 5.96 19.58
C CYS A 152 -8.66 5.06 19.01
N ASN A 153 -7.46 5.60 18.79
CA ASN A 153 -6.30 4.88 18.26
C ASN A 153 -5.73 3.81 19.21
N ALA A 154 -6.21 3.75 20.43
CA ALA A 154 -5.80 2.78 21.47
C ALA A 154 -6.97 1.85 21.85
N ASP A 155 -7.87 1.52 20.91
CA ASP A 155 -8.94 0.56 21.18
C ASP A 155 -8.38 -0.85 21.35
N VAL A 156 -8.83 -1.55 22.38
CA VAL A 156 -8.31 -2.86 22.78
C VAL A 156 -8.44 -3.91 21.66
N LYS A 157 -9.47 -3.81 20.82
CA LYS A 157 -9.71 -4.78 19.72
C LYS A 157 -8.92 -4.44 18.47
N LEU A 158 -8.70 -3.15 18.20
CA LEU A 158 -7.96 -2.68 17.03
C LEU A 158 -6.45 -2.64 17.27
N GLY A 159 -6.02 -2.58 18.53
CA GLY A 159 -4.64 -2.38 18.92
C GLY A 159 -4.27 -0.91 18.92
N ASP A 160 -3.00 -0.61 19.22
CA ASP A 160 -2.49 0.75 19.31
C ASP A 160 -1.42 0.98 18.23
N LEU A 161 -1.66 1.96 17.35
CA LEU A 161 -0.72 2.34 16.31
C LEU A 161 0.56 2.96 16.90
N LEU A 162 0.47 3.68 18.02
CA LEU A 162 1.61 4.38 18.64
C LEU A 162 2.67 3.38 19.14
N ILE A 163 2.24 2.29 19.76
CA ILE A 163 3.13 1.24 20.27
C ILE A 163 3.26 0.03 19.33
N HIS A 164 2.69 0.14 18.13
CA HIS A 164 2.73 -0.89 17.09
C HIS A 164 2.19 -2.24 17.54
N GLU A 165 0.97 -2.28 18.05
CA GLU A 165 0.28 -3.51 18.47
C GLU A 165 -0.94 -3.83 17.62
N GLY A 166 -1.49 -5.05 17.80
CA GLY A 166 -2.73 -5.50 17.22
C GLY A 166 -2.76 -5.47 15.70
N SER A 167 -3.89 -5.09 15.14
CA SER A 167 -4.12 -5.03 13.69
C SER A 167 -3.26 -4.00 12.98
N ALA A 168 -2.91 -2.89 13.64
CA ALA A 168 -1.98 -1.89 13.10
C ALA A 168 -0.59 -2.49 12.83
N LYS A 169 -0.05 -3.28 13.78
CA LYS A 169 1.21 -4.01 13.60
C LYS A 169 1.13 -5.03 12.45
N HIS A 170 0.02 -5.76 12.36
CA HIS A 170 -0.18 -6.72 11.28
C HIS A 170 -0.24 -6.04 9.92
N ALA A 171 -0.93 -4.90 9.82
CA ALA A 171 -0.99 -4.09 8.59
C ALA A 171 0.39 -3.56 8.17
N GLN A 172 1.21 -3.08 9.11
CA GLN A 172 2.58 -2.64 8.82
C GLN A 172 3.47 -3.78 8.31
N LYS A 173 3.35 -4.98 8.92
CA LYS A 173 4.07 -6.18 8.45
C LYS A 173 3.59 -6.62 7.07
N PHE A 174 2.29 -6.56 6.82
CA PHE A 174 1.73 -6.86 5.51
C PHE A 174 2.24 -5.89 4.44
N ALA A 175 2.20 -4.58 4.71
CA ALA A 175 2.74 -3.57 3.82
C ALA A 175 4.24 -3.78 3.56
N ALA A 176 5.04 -4.08 4.59
CA ALA A 176 6.46 -4.39 4.42
C ALA A 176 6.68 -5.56 3.46
N LYS A 177 5.88 -6.63 3.58
CA LYS A 177 5.94 -7.77 2.66
C LYS A 177 5.56 -7.38 1.22
N VAL A 178 4.50 -6.57 1.04
CA VAL A 178 4.04 -6.14 -0.29
C VAL A 178 5.09 -5.27 -1.00
N PHE A 179 5.72 -4.36 -0.27
CA PHE A 179 6.76 -3.47 -0.80
C PHE A 179 8.17 -4.06 -0.76
N ASN A 180 8.33 -5.32 -0.34
CA ASN A 180 9.62 -5.97 -0.16
C ASN A 180 10.59 -5.13 0.68
N ALA A 181 10.07 -4.56 1.77
CA ALA A 181 10.81 -3.75 2.71
C ALA A 181 11.04 -4.52 4.03
N ASP A 182 12.13 -4.23 4.72
CA ASP A 182 12.41 -4.81 6.05
C ASP A 182 11.37 -4.34 7.08
N LYS A 183 10.91 -3.09 6.94
CA LYS A 183 9.97 -2.48 7.86
C LYS A 183 9.16 -1.36 7.19
N THR A 184 7.91 -1.22 7.58
CA THR A 184 7.03 -0.14 7.15
C THR A 184 6.41 0.55 8.35
N TYR A 185 6.34 1.88 8.30
CA TYR A 185 5.65 2.72 9.27
C TYR A 185 4.56 3.54 8.59
N PHE A 186 3.38 3.56 9.18
CA PHE A 186 2.29 4.44 8.72
C PHE A 186 2.42 5.80 9.37
N VAL A 187 2.61 6.83 8.55
CA VAL A 187 2.68 8.23 9.00
C VAL A 187 1.40 8.93 8.54
N LEU A 188 0.46 9.14 9.47
CA LEU A 188 -0.90 9.60 9.16
C LEU A 188 -0.97 11.06 8.71
N ASN A 189 0.01 11.88 9.05
CA ASN A 189 0.05 13.30 8.73
C ASN A 189 0.72 13.61 7.37
N GLY A 190 0.76 12.62 6.49
CA GLY A 190 1.24 12.73 5.12
C GLY A 190 2.78 12.71 4.97
N THR A 191 3.23 12.66 3.71
CA THR A 191 4.66 12.57 3.35
C THR A 191 5.50 13.70 3.94
N SER A 192 4.95 14.92 4.04
CA SER A 192 5.65 16.04 4.68
C SER A 192 6.01 15.79 6.14
N ALA A 193 5.17 15.07 6.88
CA ALA A 193 5.49 14.67 8.25
C ALA A 193 6.51 13.52 8.25
N ALA A 194 6.37 12.54 7.36
CA ALA A 194 7.32 11.44 7.22
C ALA A 194 8.73 11.96 6.93
N ASN A 195 8.88 12.88 5.96
CA ASN A 195 10.15 13.50 5.61
C ASN A 195 10.79 14.22 6.80
N LYS A 196 10.01 14.98 7.57
CA LYS A 196 10.52 15.64 8.78
C LYS A 196 10.94 14.65 9.86
N VAL A 197 10.15 13.60 10.08
CA VAL A 197 10.49 12.54 11.05
C VAL A 197 11.82 11.89 10.69
N VAL A 198 11.99 11.47 9.44
CA VAL A 198 13.21 10.81 8.98
C VAL A 198 14.42 11.75 9.07
N THR A 199 14.28 12.97 8.55
CA THR A 199 15.41 13.94 8.57
C THR A 199 15.81 14.32 9.99
N ASN A 200 14.87 14.53 10.90
CA ASN A 200 15.18 14.83 12.30
C ASN A 200 15.72 13.63 13.09
N ALA A 201 15.35 12.40 12.70
CA ALA A 201 15.88 11.20 13.33
C ALA A 201 17.33 10.89 12.93
N LEU A 202 17.75 11.30 11.72
CA LEU A 202 19.05 10.96 11.17
C LEU A 202 20.07 12.09 11.23
N LEU A 203 19.63 13.35 11.23
CA LEU A 203 20.49 14.53 11.10
C LEU A 203 20.55 15.35 12.38
N THR A 204 21.71 15.93 12.61
CA THR A 204 21.97 16.92 13.65
C THR A 204 22.89 18.04 13.14
N ARG A 205 23.06 19.07 13.95
CA ARG A 205 23.96 20.19 13.62
C ARG A 205 25.37 19.68 13.36
N GLY A 206 25.96 20.14 12.26
CA GLY A 206 27.28 19.73 11.80
C GLY A 206 27.27 18.54 10.84
N ASP A 207 26.14 17.87 10.62
CA ASP A 207 26.03 16.87 9.57
C ASP A 207 25.93 17.52 8.19
N LEU A 208 26.48 16.83 7.17
CA LEU A 208 26.22 17.16 5.78
C LEU A 208 25.06 16.34 5.25
N VAL A 209 24.17 17.01 4.51
CA VAL A 209 23.08 16.38 3.78
C VAL A 209 23.21 16.69 2.29
N LEU A 210 23.20 15.63 1.47
CA LEU A 210 23.22 15.76 0.01
C LEU A 210 21.79 15.85 -0.50
N PHE A 211 21.45 16.92 -1.19
CA PHE A 211 20.11 17.14 -1.73
C PHE A 211 20.10 17.14 -3.25
N ASP A 212 19.14 16.41 -3.83
CA ASP A 212 18.65 16.76 -5.15
C ASP A 212 17.97 18.14 -5.09
N ARG A 213 18.38 19.05 -5.96
CA ARG A 213 17.85 20.44 -6.01
C ARG A 213 16.32 20.48 -6.21
N ASN A 214 15.74 19.45 -6.80
CA ASN A 214 14.31 19.33 -7.08
C ASN A 214 13.48 18.78 -5.89
N ASN A 215 14.06 18.73 -4.72
CA ASN A 215 13.50 18.10 -3.54
C ASN A 215 12.33 18.87 -2.92
N HIS A 216 11.40 18.16 -2.29
CA HIS A 216 10.27 18.78 -1.62
C HIS A 216 10.69 19.61 -0.40
N LYS A 217 10.02 20.75 -0.20
CA LYS A 217 10.35 21.72 0.88
C LYS A 217 10.32 21.11 2.29
N SER A 218 9.55 20.03 2.53
CA SER A 218 9.51 19.39 3.86
C SER A 218 10.82 18.75 4.26
N ASN A 219 11.60 18.23 3.29
CA ASN A 219 12.93 17.71 3.52
C ASN A 219 13.90 18.82 3.93
N HIS A 220 13.85 19.97 3.24
CA HIS A 220 14.65 21.14 3.61
C HIS A 220 14.30 21.69 4.98
N HIS A 221 12.99 21.80 5.31
CA HIS A 221 12.56 22.24 6.62
C HIS A 221 13.04 21.30 7.73
N GLY A 222 12.90 19.99 7.54
CA GLY A 222 13.35 19.01 8.51
C GLY A 222 14.86 19.00 8.69
N ALA A 223 15.60 18.92 7.59
CA ALA A 223 17.04 18.78 7.61
C ALA A 223 17.78 20.07 7.99
N LEU A 224 17.41 21.22 7.38
CA LEU A 224 18.18 22.46 7.52
C LEU A 224 17.68 23.33 8.66
N ILE A 225 16.36 23.50 8.80
CA ILE A 225 15.80 24.41 9.80
C ILE A 225 15.69 23.70 11.15
N GLN A 226 15.15 22.49 11.18
CA GLN A 226 14.90 21.78 12.45
C GLN A 226 16.17 21.06 12.94
N ALA A 227 16.83 20.27 12.10
CA ALA A 227 18.03 19.52 12.49
C ALA A 227 19.33 20.36 12.44
N GLY A 228 19.36 21.43 11.65
CA GLY A 228 20.52 22.32 11.51
C GLY A 228 21.68 21.73 10.73
N ALA A 229 21.41 20.78 9.82
CA ALA A 229 22.41 20.21 8.92
C ALA A 229 22.82 21.18 7.82
N THR A 230 24.01 20.98 7.24
CA THR A 230 24.55 21.79 6.14
C THR A 230 24.28 21.09 4.81
N PRO A 231 23.64 21.75 3.83
CA PRO A 231 23.33 21.14 2.55
C PRO A 231 24.48 21.18 1.56
N VAL A 232 24.59 20.15 0.73
CA VAL A 232 25.28 20.12 -0.54
C VAL A 232 24.24 19.74 -1.61
N TYR A 233 24.25 20.43 -2.75
CA TYR A 233 23.21 20.25 -3.76
C TYR A 233 23.73 19.57 -5.02
N LEU A 234 22.94 18.60 -5.49
CA LEU A 234 23.04 18.05 -6.84
C LEU A 234 22.22 18.94 -7.77
N GLU A 235 22.88 19.58 -8.73
CA GLU A 235 22.22 20.48 -9.66
C GLU A 235 21.40 19.70 -10.69
N ALA A 236 20.18 20.18 -10.97
CA ALA A 236 19.35 19.64 -12.01
C ALA A 236 19.65 20.28 -13.36
N ALA A 237 19.64 19.48 -14.41
CA ALA A 237 19.69 19.99 -15.78
C ALA A 237 18.44 20.82 -16.08
N ARG A 238 18.56 21.79 -16.99
CA ARG A 238 17.43 22.60 -17.46
C ARG A 238 17.45 22.67 -18.97
N ASN A 239 16.25 22.56 -19.56
CA ASN A 239 16.09 22.78 -20.99
C ASN A 239 16.04 24.30 -21.31
N PRO A 240 16.08 24.69 -22.60
CA PRO A 240 16.03 26.11 -23.01
C PRO A 240 14.75 26.85 -22.57
N PHE A 241 13.69 26.14 -22.28
CA PHE A 241 12.40 26.69 -21.81
C PHE A 241 12.31 26.80 -20.29
N GLY A 242 13.36 26.39 -19.55
CA GLY A 242 13.42 26.47 -18.09
C GLY A 242 12.83 25.26 -17.35
N PHE A 243 12.35 24.22 -18.05
CA PHE A 243 11.91 23.00 -17.41
C PHE A 243 13.08 22.28 -16.75
N ILE A 244 12.84 21.77 -15.55
CA ILE A 244 13.83 21.05 -14.75
C ILE A 244 13.89 19.61 -15.28
N GLY A 245 15.09 19.17 -15.61
CA GLY A 245 15.38 17.78 -15.99
C GLY A 245 15.92 16.96 -14.84
N GLY A 246 16.61 15.86 -15.19
CA GLY A 246 17.33 15.04 -14.23
C GLY A 246 18.53 15.74 -13.60
N ILE A 247 19.12 15.10 -12.59
CA ILE A 247 20.39 15.54 -12.00
C ILE A 247 21.46 15.59 -13.08
N ASP A 248 22.22 16.68 -13.16
CA ASP A 248 23.33 16.82 -14.09
C ASP A 248 24.39 15.74 -13.82
N GLU A 249 24.82 15.02 -14.87
CA GLU A 249 25.72 13.87 -14.75
C GLU A 249 27.04 14.20 -14.04
N ARG A 250 27.55 15.42 -14.19
CA ARG A 250 28.77 15.92 -13.47
C ARG A 250 28.60 15.85 -11.96
N CYS A 251 27.38 15.97 -11.44
CA CYS A 251 27.09 15.94 -10.01
C CYS A 251 27.32 14.55 -9.39
N PHE A 252 27.47 13.50 -10.22
CA PHE A 252 27.83 12.17 -9.77
C PHE A 252 29.34 11.90 -9.82
N ASP A 253 30.16 12.88 -10.27
CA ASP A 253 31.58 12.78 -10.20
C ASP A 253 32.07 13.02 -8.77
N GLU A 254 32.86 12.08 -8.23
CA GLU A 254 33.32 12.14 -6.85
C GLU A 254 34.25 13.33 -6.60
N HIS A 255 35.12 13.73 -7.56
CA HIS A 255 35.98 14.87 -7.39
C HIS A 255 35.18 16.17 -7.29
N TYR A 256 34.18 16.31 -8.15
CA TYR A 256 33.25 17.45 -8.08
C TYR A 256 32.52 17.51 -6.74
N LEU A 257 31.98 16.37 -6.24
CA LEU A 257 31.35 16.32 -4.93
C LEU A 257 32.32 16.64 -3.80
N ARG A 258 33.57 16.17 -3.86
CA ARG A 258 34.62 16.46 -2.86
C ARG A 258 34.95 17.95 -2.80
N ASP A 259 34.92 18.64 -3.94
CA ASP A 259 35.13 20.10 -3.97
C ASP A 259 33.97 20.84 -3.29
N LEU A 260 32.72 20.47 -3.59
CA LEU A 260 31.54 21.03 -2.90
C LEU A 260 31.54 20.73 -1.39
N ILE A 261 31.96 19.54 -0.97
CA ILE A 261 32.08 19.19 0.44
C ILE A 261 33.17 20.10 1.09
N ARG A 262 34.30 20.34 0.43
CA ARG A 262 35.39 21.19 0.95
C ARG A 262 34.93 22.63 1.15
N GLU A 263 34.06 23.12 0.26
CA GLU A 263 33.45 24.45 0.41
C GLU A 263 32.45 24.52 1.56
N ALA A 264 31.63 23.48 1.72
CA ALA A 264 30.56 23.44 2.75
C ALA A 264 31.08 23.10 4.16
N SER A 265 32.05 22.17 4.26
CA SER A 265 32.59 21.63 5.53
C SER A 265 34.00 21.08 5.27
N PRO A 266 35.04 21.89 5.35
CA PRO A 266 36.42 21.49 5.03
C PRO A 266 36.91 20.28 5.82
N GLU A 267 36.50 20.16 7.06
CA GLU A 267 36.84 19.06 7.98
C GLU A 267 36.28 17.70 7.53
N LYS A 268 35.24 17.71 6.71
CA LYS A 268 34.61 16.47 6.18
C LYS A 268 35.10 16.10 4.78
N ALA A 269 35.95 16.94 4.15
CA ALA A 269 36.37 16.70 2.78
C ALA A 269 37.17 15.41 2.56
N THR A 270 37.85 14.92 3.60
CA THR A 270 38.63 13.68 3.56
C THR A 270 37.89 12.48 4.19
N ALA A 271 36.71 12.68 4.74
CA ALA A 271 35.92 11.58 5.33
C ALA A 271 35.53 10.58 4.24
N SER A 272 35.54 9.27 4.57
CA SER A 272 35.11 8.23 3.63
C SER A 272 33.63 8.36 3.30
N ARG A 273 32.80 8.68 4.29
CA ARG A 273 31.37 8.93 4.17
C ARG A 273 31.04 10.32 4.72
N PRO A 274 31.22 11.39 3.92
CA PRO A 274 31.01 12.75 4.39
C PRO A 274 29.54 13.10 4.62
N PHE A 275 28.62 12.45 3.89
CA PHE A 275 27.20 12.73 4.00
C PHE A 275 26.51 11.78 5.00
N ARG A 276 25.87 12.35 6.00
CA ARG A 276 25.02 11.57 6.89
C ARG A 276 23.76 11.06 6.19
N LEU A 277 23.19 11.86 5.31
CA LEU A 277 21.98 11.55 4.54
C LEU A 277 22.08 12.14 3.15
N ALA A 278 21.70 11.36 2.13
CA ALA A 278 21.32 11.87 0.82
C ALA A 278 19.80 11.80 0.67
N VAL A 279 19.18 12.86 0.15
CA VAL A 279 17.72 12.91 -0.12
C VAL A 279 17.53 13.12 -1.61
N ILE A 280 17.01 12.14 -2.30
CA ILE A 280 16.81 12.10 -3.74
C ILE A 280 15.32 12.00 -4.06
N GLN A 281 14.82 12.94 -4.86
CA GLN A 281 13.46 12.88 -5.40
C GLN A 281 13.42 11.78 -6.48
N LEU A 282 12.81 10.63 -6.18
CA LEU A 282 12.82 9.48 -7.09
C LEU A 282 11.99 9.72 -8.36
N GLY A 283 10.90 10.44 -8.24
CA GLY A 283 10.06 10.87 -9.35
C GLY A 283 9.74 12.36 -9.25
N THR A 284 10.00 13.12 -10.32
CA THR A 284 9.72 14.55 -10.35
C THR A 284 8.34 14.85 -10.90
N TYR A 285 7.80 16.04 -10.61
CA TYR A 285 6.54 16.50 -11.19
C TYR A 285 6.57 16.60 -12.72
N ASP A 286 7.75 16.78 -13.31
CA ASP A 286 7.96 16.84 -14.76
C ASP A 286 8.05 15.44 -15.41
N GLY A 287 7.89 14.37 -14.63
CA GLY A 287 7.89 12.99 -15.12
C GLY A 287 9.27 12.34 -15.24
N THR A 288 10.34 12.96 -14.74
CA THR A 288 11.66 12.31 -14.65
C THR A 288 11.63 11.26 -13.54
N VAL A 289 12.03 10.03 -13.85
CA VAL A 289 12.12 8.92 -12.89
C VAL A 289 13.56 8.42 -12.86
N TYR A 290 14.13 8.31 -11.67
CA TYR A 290 15.49 7.78 -11.49
C TYR A 290 15.49 6.28 -11.25
N ASN A 291 16.53 5.61 -11.73
CA ASN A 291 16.85 4.26 -11.31
C ASN A 291 17.54 4.30 -9.94
N ALA A 292 16.81 3.93 -8.88
CA ALA A 292 17.33 3.98 -7.52
C ALA A 292 18.65 3.20 -7.34
N ARG A 293 18.81 2.04 -8.00
CA ARG A 293 20.05 1.25 -7.95
C ARG A 293 21.23 2.01 -8.52
N GLN A 294 21.07 2.63 -9.70
CA GLN A 294 22.13 3.43 -10.31
C GLN A 294 22.50 4.63 -9.43
N VAL A 295 21.55 5.27 -8.77
CA VAL A 295 21.83 6.35 -7.82
C VAL A 295 22.66 5.82 -6.65
N VAL A 296 22.25 4.69 -6.05
CA VAL A 296 23.02 4.06 -4.96
C VAL A 296 24.43 3.68 -5.40
N ASP A 297 24.61 3.13 -6.61
CA ASP A 297 25.91 2.76 -7.14
C ASP A 297 26.84 3.98 -7.30
N LYS A 298 26.28 5.14 -7.67
CA LYS A 298 27.04 6.38 -7.90
C LYS A 298 27.43 7.11 -6.62
N ILE A 299 26.53 7.23 -5.63
CA ILE A 299 26.75 8.06 -4.44
C ILE A 299 26.66 7.33 -3.11
N GLY A 300 26.22 6.07 -3.10
CA GLY A 300 25.96 5.32 -1.84
C GLY A 300 27.20 5.13 -0.98
N HIS A 301 28.38 5.04 -1.57
CA HIS A 301 29.66 4.91 -0.85
C HIS A 301 30.04 6.20 -0.09
N LEU A 302 29.48 7.35 -0.46
CA LEU A 302 29.71 8.64 0.21
C LEU A 302 28.68 8.95 1.32
N CYS A 303 27.65 8.13 1.47
CA CYS A 303 26.50 8.40 2.34
C CYS A 303 26.33 7.31 3.41
N ASP A 304 25.94 7.68 4.63
CA ASP A 304 25.50 6.71 5.63
C ASP A 304 24.10 6.18 5.31
N TYR A 305 23.21 7.06 4.88
CA TYR A 305 21.83 6.76 4.52
C TYR A 305 21.43 7.44 3.21
N ILE A 306 20.48 6.83 2.49
CA ILE A 306 19.81 7.43 1.33
C ILE A 306 18.30 7.37 1.55
N LEU A 307 17.65 8.51 1.42
CA LEU A 307 16.19 8.65 1.40
C LEU A 307 15.74 8.91 -0.03
N PHE A 308 14.90 8.05 -0.56
CA PHE A 308 14.18 8.31 -1.79
C PHE A 308 12.79 8.85 -1.45
N ASP A 309 12.50 10.07 -1.91
CA ASP A 309 11.18 10.71 -1.79
C ASP A 309 10.42 10.48 -3.10
N SER A 310 9.21 9.87 -3.03
CA SER A 310 8.44 9.47 -4.20
C SER A 310 6.92 9.64 -4.00
#